data_c9ac4e72bf1d1839cd5a4b0faf010adb
#
_entry.id   c9ac4e72bf1d1839cd5a4b0faf010adb
#
_cell.length_a   1.000
_cell.length_b   1.000
_cell.length_c   1.000
_cell.angle_alpha   90.00
_cell.angle_beta   90.00
_cell.angle_gamma   90.00
#
_symmetry.space_group_name_H-M   'P 1'
#
loop_
_entity.id
_entity.type
_entity.pdbx_description
1 polymer ?
#
loop_
_entity_poly.entity_id
_entity_poly.type
_entity_poly.pdbx_seq_one_letter_code
_entity_poly.pdbx_strand_id
1 'polypeptide(L)'
;IAFMANAQHLTYRSDILDQLGIAAPTTYEEMLEAAGRIRSSGLMQNPVGGAYAAGWNLAEEFVNMYIGHGGEFFKPGTAEIAVNNQHGYDTLNMMKQLSHFMNPDYLTHDSNATSAEWKAGNVALMNMWGSRIGALKGDEVDAAVVKTKSSWFISSRFCLYSL
;
A
#
# COMPACT_ATOMS: atom_id res chain seq x y z
N ILE A 1 -26.15 12.08 -1.84
CA ILE A 1 -25.92 11.29 -0.62
C ILE A 1 -24.89 10.21 -0.96
N ALA A 2 -23.72 10.26 -0.34
CA ALA A 2 -22.73 9.19 -0.47
C ALA A 2 -23.28 7.93 0.23
N PHE A 3 -23.32 6.81 -0.48
CA PHE A 3 -23.84 5.53 0.04
C PHE A 3 -22.73 4.48 0.21
N MET A 4 -21.52 4.76 -0.26
CA MET A 4 -20.37 3.89 -0.14
C MET A 4 -19.10 4.72 -0.06
N ALA A 5 -18.20 4.33 0.83
CA ALA A 5 -16.82 4.79 0.88
C ALA A 5 -15.90 3.57 0.87
N ASN A 6 -14.83 3.62 0.07
CA ASN A 6 -13.82 2.58 0.04
C ASN A 6 -12.45 3.26 -0.04
N ALA A 7 -11.57 2.90 0.85
CA ALA A 7 -10.22 3.44 0.93
C ALA A 7 -9.20 2.31 0.95
N GLN A 8 -8.00 2.59 0.50
CA GLN A 8 -6.87 1.68 0.68
C GLN A 8 -6.31 1.83 2.09
N HIS A 9 -5.88 0.71 2.65
CA HIS A 9 -5.26 0.63 3.97
C HIS A 9 -3.97 -0.17 3.85
N LEU A 10 -2.96 0.18 4.63
CA LEU A 10 -1.86 -0.75 4.87
C LEU A 10 -2.43 -1.97 5.57
N THR A 11 -2.26 -3.13 4.96
CA THR A 11 -2.54 -4.44 5.54
C THR A 11 -1.21 -5.12 5.81
N TYR A 12 -1.06 -5.68 7.01
CA TYR A 12 0.19 -6.30 7.42
C TYR A 12 -0.03 -7.58 8.23
N ARG A 13 0.94 -8.47 8.17
CA ARG A 13 1.04 -9.70 8.97
C ARG A 13 1.63 -9.36 10.34
N SER A 14 0.76 -9.29 11.36
CA SER A 14 1.20 -8.97 12.73
C SER A 14 2.13 -10.01 13.30
N ASP A 15 1.92 -11.29 13.01
CA ASP A 15 2.79 -12.39 13.44
C ASP A 15 4.23 -12.23 12.95
N ILE A 16 4.43 -11.85 11.69
CA ILE A 16 5.75 -11.63 11.10
C ILE A 16 6.43 -10.40 11.71
N LEU A 17 5.67 -9.30 11.84
CA LEU A 17 6.20 -8.07 12.44
C LEU A 17 6.58 -8.28 13.89
N ASP A 18 5.72 -8.94 14.67
CA ASP A 18 5.96 -9.24 16.09
C ASP A 18 7.16 -10.17 16.26
N GLN A 19 7.30 -11.21 15.43
CA GLN A 19 8.43 -12.13 15.42
C GLN A 19 9.78 -11.41 15.23
N LEU A 20 9.79 -10.37 14.39
CA LEU A 20 11.00 -9.61 14.06
C LEU A 20 11.17 -8.34 14.92
N GLY A 21 10.26 -8.07 15.85
CA GLY A 21 10.25 -6.85 16.64
C GLY A 21 10.16 -5.58 15.76
N ILE A 22 9.29 -5.62 14.74
CA ILE A 22 9.04 -4.51 13.83
C ILE A 22 7.72 -3.86 14.25
N ALA A 23 7.74 -2.56 14.51
CA ALA A 23 6.51 -1.80 14.71
C ALA A 23 5.71 -1.74 13.40
N ALA A 24 4.37 -1.72 13.51
CA ALA A 24 3.52 -1.56 12.33
C ALA A 24 3.82 -0.22 11.63
N PRO A 25 4.23 -0.24 10.34
CA PRO A 25 4.62 0.96 9.62
C PRO A 25 3.52 2.02 9.58
N THR A 26 3.90 3.29 9.54
CA THR A 26 3.00 4.44 9.44
C THR A 26 3.31 5.31 8.23
N THR A 27 4.45 5.09 7.60
CA THR A 27 4.88 5.76 6.37
C THR A 27 5.39 4.75 5.35
N TYR A 28 5.55 5.18 4.10
CA TYR A 28 6.12 4.33 3.04
C TYR A 28 7.61 4.04 3.29
N GLU A 29 8.34 4.95 3.90
CA GLU A 29 9.73 4.75 4.31
C GLU A 29 9.84 3.65 5.36
N GLU A 30 8.98 3.68 6.38
CA GLU A 30 8.92 2.62 7.39
C GLU A 30 8.50 1.27 6.79
N MET A 31 7.60 1.27 5.79
CA MET A 31 7.23 0.06 5.06
C MET A 31 8.42 -0.50 4.28
N LEU A 32 9.18 0.35 3.61
CA LEU A 32 10.39 -0.03 2.88
C LEU A 32 11.44 -0.63 3.82
N GLU A 33 11.66 -0.01 4.98
CA GLU A 33 12.56 -0.52 6.01
C GLU A 33 12.08 -1.88 6.54
N ALA A 34 10.78 -2.01 6.87
CA ALA A 34 10.18 -3.26 7.32
C ALA A 34 10.36 -4.37 6.27
N ALA A 35 10.12 -4.07 4.99
CA ALA A 35 10.33 -5.01 3.89
C ALA A 35 11.79 -5.47 3.81
N GLY A 36 12.75 -4.55 3.96
CA GLY A 36 14.17 -4.87 4.01
C GLY A 36 14.52 -5.81 5.17
N ARG A 37 14.00 -5.55 6.36
CA ARG A 37 14.21 -6.40 7.55
C ARG A 37 13.58 -7.78 7.38
N ILE A 38 12.38 -7.87 6.85
CA ILE A 38 11.70 -9.16 6.59
C ILE A 38 12.52 -9.98 5.58
N ARG A 39 12.97 -9.38 4.48
CA ARG A 39 13.82 -10.07 3.50
C ARG A 39 15.14 -10.53 4.11
N SER A 40 15.81 -9.67 4.86
CA SER A 40 17.10 -9.97 5.48
C SER A 40 17.02 -11.07 6.55
N SER A 41 15.85 -11.26 7.17
CA SER A 41 15.62 -12.38 8.11
C SER A 41 15.51 -13.74 7.43
N GLY A 42 15.33 -13.77 6.10
CA GLY A 42 15.10 -14.99 5.32
C GLY A 42 13.67 -15.53 5.37
N LEU A 43 12.75 -14.88 6.08
CA LEU A 43 11.35 -15.33 6.17
C LEU A 43 10.62 -15.20 4.84
N MET A 44 10.82 -14.10 4.13
CA MET A 44 10.20 -13.85 2.82
C MET A 44 11.15 -13.12 1.89
N GLN A 45 11.27 -13.59 0.65
CA GLN A 45 12.08 -12.93 -0.38
C GLN A 45 11.38 -11.68 -0.94
N ASN A 46 10.06 -11.73 -1.09
CA ASN A 46 9.24 -10.68 -1.68
C ASN A 46 8.08 -10.28 -0.74
N PRO A 47 8.37 -9.62 0.41
CA PRO A 47 7.40 -9.38 1.46
C PRO A 47 6.35 -8.33 1.13
N VAL A 48 6.46 -7.59 0.03
CA VAL A 48 5.55 -6.51 -0.36
C VAL A 48 4.61 -6.95 -1.47
N GLY A 49 3.32 -6.76 -1.28
CA GLY A 49 2.31 -6.87 -2.32
C GLY A 49 1.88 -5.49 -2.84
N GLY A 50 1.66 -5.39 -4.13
CA GLY A 50 1.15 -4.18 -4.76
C GLY A 50 0.36 -4.51 -6.04
N ALA A 51 -0.69 -3.76 -6.30
CA ALA A 51 -1.50 -3.90 -7.49
C ALA A 51 -0.95 -3.00 -8.62
N TYR A 52 0.16 -3.41 -9.22
CA TYR A 52 0.92 -2.60 -10.19
C TYR A 52 0.62 -2.95 -11.64
N ALA A 53 -0.39 -3.77 -11.93
CA ALA A 53 -0.86 -3.99 -13.29
C ALA A 53 -1.23 -2.65 -13.95
N ALA A 54 -0.79 -2.48 -15.21
CA ALA A 54 -1.01 -1.24 -15.96
C ALA A 54 -2.49 -0.86 -16.03
N GLY A 55 -2.76 0.44 -15.96
CA GLY A 55 -4.11 1.01 -15.95
C GLY A 55 -4.58 1.40 -14.55
N TRP A 56 -5.83 1.07 -14.22
CA TRP A 56 -6.48 1.50 -12.97
C TRP A 56 -5.66 1.16 -11.71
N ASN A 57 -5.19 -0.08 -11.59
CA ASN A 57 -4.50 -0.52 -10.37
C ASN A 57 -3.23 0.28 -10.10
N LEU A 58 -2.35 0.43 -11.10
CA LEU A 58 -1.12 1.22 -10.97
C LEU A 58 -1.42 2.70 -10.72
N ALA A 59 -2.45 3.23 -11.36
CA ALA A 59 -2.87 4.62 -11.17
C ALA A 59 -3.32 4.88 -9.73
N GLU A 60 -4.09 3.97 -9.13
CA GLU A 60 -4.56 4.09 -7.75
C GLU A 60 -3.41 4.02 -6.73
N GLU A 61 -2.43 3.14 -6.93
CA GLU A 61 -1.24 3.10 -6.08
C GLU A 61 -0.45 4.41 -6.17
N PHE A 62 -0.30 4.97 -7.38
CA PHE A 62 0.34 6.28 -7.56
C PHE A 62 -0.45 7.40 -6.87
N VAL A 63 -1.75 7.50 -7.15
CA VAL A 63 -2.63 8.55 -6.59
C VAL A 63 -2.55 8.55 -5.07
N ASN A 64 -2.67 7.37 -4.49
CA ASN A 64 -2.66 7.16 -3.07
C ASN A 64 -1.35 7.64 -2.41
N MET A 65 -0.22 7.20 -2.95
CA MET A 65 1.10 7.58 -2.46
C MET A 65 1.40 9.07 -2.72
N TYR A 66 1.02 9.60 -3.88
CA TYR A 66 1.21 11.00 -4.26
C TYR A 66 0.49 11.96 -3.32
N ILE A 67 -0.78 11.66 -2.99
CA ILE A 67 -1.54 12.45 -2.01
C ILE A 67 -0.92 12.29 -0.60
N GLY A 68 -0.48 11.08 -0.25
CA GLY A 68 0.20 10.81 1.01
C GLY A 68 1.49 11.63 1.18
N HIS A 69 2.21 11.90 0.11
CA HIS A 69 3.36 12.81 0.09
C HIS A 69 2.98 14.29 0.06
N GLY A 70 1.70 14.65 0.12
CA GLY A 70 1.22 16.04 0.07
C GLY A 70 1.11 16.60 -1.34
N GLY A 71 1.08 15.74 -2.36
CA GLY A 71 0.92 16.16 -3.75
C GLY A 71 -0.49 16.65 -4.06
N GLU A 72 -0.56 17.65 -4.93
CA GLU A 72 -1.81 18.20 -5.48
C GLU A 72 -1.83 18.01 -6.99
N PHE A 73 -2.93 17.50 -7.55
CA PHE A 73 -3.05 17.23 -8.99
C PHE A 73 -3.17 18.49 -9.82
N PHE A 74 -3.73 19.55 -9.25
CA PHE A 74 -3.96 20.84 -9.91
C PHE A 74 -3.41 21.97 -9.06
N LYS A 75 -2.99 23.05 -9.70
CA LYS A 75 -2.66 24.27 -8.98
C LYS A 75 -3.91 24.84 -8.27
N PRO A 76 -3.81 25.32 -7.04
CA PRO A 76 -4.94 25.81 -6.28
C PRO A 76 -5.81 26.79 -7.07
N GLY A 77 -7.12 26.53 -7.14
CA GLY A 77 -8.10 27.39 -7.83
C GLY A 77 -8.04 27.37 -9.35
N THR A 78 -7.30 26.47 -9.98
CA THR A 78 -7.15 26.37 -11.45
C THR A 78 -7.36 24.95 -11.94
N ALA A 79 -7.44 24.79 -13.27
CA ALA A 79 -7.40 23.47 -13.95
C ALA A 79 -5.98 23.13 -14.46
N GLU A 80 -4.96 23.88 -14.05
CA GLU A 80 -3.58 23.62 -14.48
C GLU A 80 -3.01 22.43 -13.72
N ILE A 81 -2.50 21.44 -14.46
CA ILE A 81 -1.92 20.22 -13.91
C ILE A 81 -0.64 20.57 -13.15
N ALA A 82 -0.51 20.03 -11.92
CA ALA A 82 0.62 20.24 -11.03
C ALA A 82 1.40 18.97 -10.66
N VAL A 83 1.06 17.81 -11.21
CA VAL A 83 1.64 16.52 -10.83
C VAL A 83 3.14 16.41 -11.14
N ASN A 84 3.64 17.14 -12.12
CA ASN A 84 5.06 17.16 -12.48
C ASN A 84 5.84 18.08 -11.51
N ASN A 85 6.06 17.59 -10.31
CA ASN A 85 6.72 18.28 -9.20
C ASN A 85 7.55 17.31 -8.36
N GLN A 86 8.17 17.78 -7.28
CA GLN A 86 9.01 16.94 -6.42
C GLN A 86 8.22 15.79 -5.78
N HIS A 87 6.98 16.02 -5.34
CA HIS A 87 6.12 14.95 -4.78
C HIS A 87 5.84 13.85 -5.79
N GLY A 88 5.68 14.20 -7.09
CA GLY A 88 5.52 13.21 -8.15
C GLY A 88 6.77 12.36 -8.35
N TYR A 89 7.95 12.99 -8.34
CA TYR A 89 9.24 12.27 -8.44
C TYR A 89 9.46 11.37 -7.22
N ASP A 90 9.23 11.87 -6.02
CA ASP A 90 9.40 11.10 -4.77
C ASP A 90 8.46 9.89 -4.75
N THR A 91 7.20 10.08 -5.19
CA THR A 91 6.23 9.00 -5.33
C THR A 91 6.71 7.90 -6.27
N LEU A 92 7.13 8.26 -7.49
CA LEU A 92 7.63 7.27 -8.45
C LEU A 92 8.89 6.55 -7.97
N ASN A 93 9.78 7.28 -7.28
CA ASN A 93 10.97 6.69 -6.69
C ASN A 93 10.62 5.70 -5.56
N MET A 94 9.68 6.04 -4.69
CA MET A 94 9.22 5.16 -3.63
C MET A 94 8.54 3.90 -4.21
N MET A 95 7.66 4.06 -5.20
CA MET A 95 7.03 2.94 -5.90
C MET A 95 8.08 2.01 -6.50
N LYS A 96 9.11 2.57 -7.13
CA LYS A 96 10.23 1.80 -7.68
C LYS A 96 11.03 1.08 -6.59
N GLN A 97 11.29 1.71 -5.45
CA GLN A 97 11.99 1.06 -4.34
C GLN A 97 11.19 -0.09 -3.75
N LEU A 98 9.89 0.11 -3.52
CA LEU A 98 9.00 -0.93 -3.01
C LEU A 98 8.88 -2.11 -3.99
N SER A 99 8.88 -1.85 -5.31
CA SER A 99 8.78 -2.92 -6.31
C SER A 99 9.94 -3.92 -6.26
N HIS A 100 11.10 -3.52 -5.75
CA HIS A 100 12.21 -4.46 -5.53
C HIS A 100 11.91 -5.53 -4.46
N PHE A 101 10.90 -5.30 -3.63
CA PHE A 101 10.45 -6.23 -2.59
C PHE A 101 9.17 -6.97 -2.97
N MET A 102 8.70 -6.82 -4.21
CA MET A 102 7.53 -7.50 -4.75
C MET A 102 7.91 -8.75 -5.55
N ASN A 103 6.91 -9.58 -5.83
CA ASN A 103 7.06 -10.70 -6.77
C ASN A 103 7.59 -10.16 -8.12
N PRO A 104 8.52 -10.85 -8.80
CA PRO A 104 9.06 -10.41 -10.10
C PRO A 104 7.98 -10.08 -11.15
N ASP A 105 6.82 -10.72 -11.08
CA ASP A 105 5.70 -10.52 -12.01
C ASP A 105 4.76 -9.38 -11.58
N TYR A 106 5.14 -8.54 -10.61
CA TYR A 106 4.31 -7.50 -10.00
C TYR A 106 3.59 -6.57 -11.00
N LEU A 107 4.16 -6.37 -12.19
CA LEU A 107 3.54 -5.56 -13.26
C LEU A 107 2.31 -6.23 -13.89
N THR A 108 2.06 -7.49 -13.61
CA THR A 108 0.85 -8.21 -14.02
C THR A 108 -0.18 -8.33 -12.90
N HIS A 109 0.19 -7.96 -11.67
CA HIS A 109 -0.67 -8.12 -10.51
C HIS A 109 -1.70 -6.98 -10.41
N ASP A 110 -2.96 -7.35 -10.53
CA ASP A 110 -4.11 -6.55 -10.12
C ASP A 110 -4.42 -6.80 -8.62
N SER A 111 -5.48 -6.19 -8.11
CA SER A 111 -5.92 -6.41 -6.72
C SER A 111 -6.31 -7.86 -6.42
N ASN A 112 -6.71 -8.67 -7.41
CA ASN A 112 -7.06 -10.07 -7.22
C ASN A 112 -5.78 -10.92 -7.08
N ALA A 113 -4.82 -10.72 -7.98
CA ALA A 113 -3.53 -11.40 -7.92
C ALA A 113 -2.77 -11.06 -6.63
N THR A 114 -2.75 -9.78 -6.23
CA THR A 114 -2.15 -9.34 -4.96
C THR A 114 -2.84 -10.00 -3.75
N SER A 115 -4.17 -10.12 -3.77
CA SER A 115 -4.92 -10.83 -2.72
C SER A 115 -4.61 -12.34 -2.70
N ALA A 116 -4.38 -12.96 -3.86
CA ALA A 116 -4.00 -14.37 -3.96
C ALA A 116 -2.61 -14.62 -3.35
N GLU A 117 -1.62 -13.76 -3.66
CA GLU A 117 -0.28 -13.81 -3.06
C GLU A 117 -0.34 -13.67 -1.52
N TRP A 118 -1.18 -12.75 -1.04
CA TRP A 118 -1.41 -12.60 0.40
C TRP A 118 -1.95 -13.89 1.04
N LYS A 119 -3.02 -14.46 0.45
CA LYS A 119 -3.65 -15.68 0.97
C LYS A 119 -2.72 -16.90 0.93
N ALA A 120 -1.82 -16.94 -0.04
CA ALA A 120 -0.78 -17.96 -0.13
C ALA A 120 0.38 -17.76 0.88
N GLY A 121 0.32 -16.69 1.71
CA GLY A 121 1.35 -16.41 2.69
C GLY A 121 2.64 -15.80 2.12
N ASN A 122 2.66 -15.41 0.85
CA ASN A 122 3.85 -14.90 0.16
C ASN A 122 4.13 -13.42 0.44
N VAL A 123 3.19 -12.70 1.06
CA VAL A 123 3.23 -11.25 1.29
C VAL A 123 2.97 -10.93 2.75
N ALA A 124 3.73 -10.01 3.31
CA ALA A 124 3.59 -9.55 4.69
C ALA A 124 3.07 -8.10 4.81
N LEU A 125 3.24 -7.29 3.77
CA LEU A 125 2.91 -5.87 3.74
C LEU A 125 2.26 -5.54 2.39
N MET A 126 1.08 -4.94 2.36
CA MET A 126 0.46 -4.47 1.11
C MET A 126 -0.54 -3.35 1.37
N ASN A 127 -0.75 -2.50 0.36
CA ASN A 127 -1.94 -1.67 0.31
C ASN A 127 -3.11 -2.50 -0.23
N MET A 128 -4.26 -2.44 0.45
CA MET A 128 -5.45 -3.14 0.00
C MET A 128 -6.72 -2.35 0.31
N TRP A 129 -7.69 -2.46 -0.56
CA TRP A 129 -9.01 -1.87 -0.40
C TRP A 129 -9.72 -2.38 0.84
N GLY A 130 -10.28 -1.48 1.65
CA GLY A 130 -11.01 -1.83 2.86
C GLY A 130 -12.11 -2.86 2.63
N SER A 131 -12.81 -2.78 1.49
CA SER A 131 -13.84 -3.74 1.09
C SER A 131 -13.33 -5.17 0.89
N ARG A 132 -12.02 -5.37 0.69
CA ARG A 132 -11.40 -6.69 0.47
C ARG A 132 -10.80 -7.30 1.73
N ILE A 133 -10.58 -6.51 2.79
CA ILE A 133 -9.86 -6.95 3.99
C ILE A 133 -10.51 -8.19 4.63
N GLY A 134 -11.83 -8.23 4.70
CA GLY A 134 -12.55 -9.38 5.26
C GLY A 134 -12.33 -10.70 4.51
N ALA A 135 -11.90 -10.64 3.25
CA ALA A 135 -11.62 -11.80 2.40
C ALA A 135 -10.12 -12.17 2.35
N LEU A 136 -9.25 -11.51 3.13
CA LEU A 136 -7.80 -11.74 3.11
C LEU A 136 -7.34 -12.90 4.00
N LYS A 137 -8.20 -13.46 4.80
CA LYS A 137 -7.95 -14.74 5.46
C LYS A 137 -7.92 -15.87 4.42
N GLY A 138 -6.99 -16.76 4.54
CA GLY A 138 -6.82 -17.92 3.65
C GLY A 138 -6.30 -19.11 4.44
N ASP A 139 -6.03 -20.21 3.76
CA ASP A 139 -5.54 -21.43 4.40
C ASP A 139 -4.18 -21.22 5.08
N GLU A 140 -3.34 -20.36 4.52
CA GLU A 140 -2.00 -20.03 5.02
C GLU A 140 -1.96 -18.76 5.88
N VAL A 141 -3.07 -18.02 6.00
CA VAL A 141 -3.14 -16.75 6.73
C VAL A 141 -4.36 -16.73 7.63
N ASP A 142 -4.13 -16.87 8.93
CA ASP A 142 -5.19 -16.73 9.94
C ASP A 142 -5.72 -15.30 9.97
N ALA A 143 -7.03 -15.15 10.11
CA ALA A 143 -7.70 -13.87 10.26
C ALA A 143 -7.16 -13.05 11.45
N ALA A 144 -6.68 -13.71 12.52
CA ALA A 144 -6.16 -13.06 13.71
C ALA A 144 -4.85 -12.27 13.45
N VAL A 145 -4.07 -12.67 12.45
CA VAL A 145 -2.78 -12.01 12.12
C VAL A 145 -2.92 -10.92 11.05
N VAL A 146 -4.09 -10.83 10.39
CA VAL A 146 -4.38 -9.75 9.43
C VAL A 146 -4.73 -8.48 10.19
N LYS A 147 -3.85 -7.50 10.15
CA LYS A 147 -4.07 -6.18 10.74
C LYS A 147 -4.07 -5.11 9.66
N THR A 148 -4.76 -4.02 9.95
CA THR A 148 -4.81 -2.87 9.04
C THR A 148 -4.49 -1.59 9.79
N LYS A 149 -3.92 -0.64 9.07
CA LYS A 149 -3.65 0.70 9.56
C LYS A 149 -4.12 1.72 8.53
N SER A 150 -5.01 2.60 8.95
CA SER A 150 -5.64 3.61 8.09
C SER A 150 -4.85 4.93 8.01
N SER A 151 -3.76 5.05 8.75
CA SER A 151 -3.03 6.32 8.93
C SER A 151 -2.21 6.80 7.74
N TRP A 152 -2.10 6.02 6.67
CA TRP A 152 -1.31 6.37 5.49
C TRP A 152 -1.88 7.53 4.67
N PHE A 153 -3.17 7.83 4.83
CA PHE A 153 -3.92 8.68 3.93
C PHE A 153 -4.49 9.93 4.56
N ILE A 154 -4.26 10.12 5.84
CA ILE A 154 -4.73 11.31 6.52
C ILE A 154 -3.51 12.20 6.82
N SER A 155 -2.98 12.85 5.79
CA SER A 155 -2.51 14.20 6.04
C SER A 155 -3.70 14.94 6.64
N SER A 156 -3.51 15.57 7.78
CA SER A 156 -4.53 16.29 8.58
C SER A 156 -5.33 17.35 7.81
N ARG A 157 -5.13 17.49 6.50
CA ARG A 157 -5.83 18.40 5.60
C ARG A 157 -7.02 17.78 4.87
N PHE A 158 -7.16 16.45 4.81
CA PHE A 158 -8.22 15.78 4.05
C PHE A 158 -9.42 15.33 4.87
N CYS A 159 -9.42 15.56 6.18
CA CYS A 159 -10.60 15.28 7.04
C CYS A 159 -11.76 16.28 6.85
N LEU A 160 -11.64 17.25 5.95
CA LEU A 160 -12.63 18.34 5.77
C LEU A 160 -13.48 18.25 4.50
N TYR A 161 -13.39 17.19 3.71
CA TYR A 161 -14.22 17.01 2.50
C TYR A 161 -15.12 15.76 2.51
N SER A 162 -15.49 15.27 3.67
CA SER A 162 -16.62 14.35 3.81
C SER A 162 -17.84 15.13 4.28
N LEU A 163 -18.47 15.81 3.36
CA LEU A 163 -19.87 16.25 3.46
C LEU A 163 -20.66 15.64 2.31
#